data_674f1382787c36002588fc7f7f5bafa3
#
_entry.id   674f1382787c36002588fc7f7f5bafa3
#
_cell.length_a   1.000
_cell.length_b   1.000
_cell.length_c   1.000
_cell.angle_alpha   90.00
_cell.angle_beta   90.00
_cell.angle_gamma   90.00
#
_symmetry.space_group_name_H-M   'P 1'
#
loop_
_entity.id
_entity.type
_entity.pdbx_description
1 polymer ?
#
loop_
_entity_poly.entity_id
_entity_poly.type
_entity_poly.pdbx_seq_one_letter_code
_entity_poly.pdbx_strand_id
1 'polypeptide(L)'
;MAKRITGSTPKLDGYRMPAEFEPQAGVWMLWPERNDNWRDGAKPAQKAFLDVATAILQFEPVTVCVSPAQYQNARERLPRAVRVVEMASNDAWIRDCGPTFLVNDNGGVRAVDWTFNAWGGLVDGLYFPWDLDDQVAQKVCEIERVDSYRTEGFVLEGGSIHVDGEGTVLTTEMCLLSEGRNPDKSKEEIEQMLCNYLGCEKVLWIKDGIDPDETNGHIDDVACFIAPGEVACIWTEDKNHPFYEQAQAAYKFLSEATDAKGRKLKVHKLCLTKKPCLLEGADTIDAVEGTIPREDGEVSIASYMNFLIVNGAVILPQYGDENDAVAIEQGRKM
;
A
#
# COMPACT_ATOMS: atom_id res chain seq x y z
N MET A 1 -22.18 -16.73 4.83
CA MET A 1 -21.98 -15.28 4.94
C MET A 1 -20.72 -15.08 5.75
N ALA A 2 -19.85 -14.16 5.34
CA ALA A 2 -18.70 -13.74 6.13
C ALA A 2 -19.15 -13.23 7.51
N LYS A 3 -18.38 -13.52 8.54
CA LYS A 3 -18.68 -13.11 9.91
C LYS A 3 -17.64 -12.10 10.38
N ARG A 4 -18.09 -11.10 11.12
CA ARG A 4 -17.20 -10.26 11.91
C ARG A 4 -16.85 -10.98 13.20
N ILE A 5 -15.56 -11.25 13.40
CA ILE A 5 -15.04 -11.91 14.61
C ILE A 5 -14.87 -10.84 15.69
N THR A 6 -15.41 -11.12 16.86
CA THR A 6 -15.31 -10.25 18.04
C THR A 6 -14.75 -11.03 19.22
N GLY A 7 -14.03 -10.35 20.11
CA GLY A 7 -13.51 -10.97 21.33
C GLY A 7 -12.27 -11.85 21.15
N SER A 8 -11.66 -11.84 19.93
CA SER A 8 -10.39 -12.51 19.63
C SER A 8 -9.53 -11.66 18.70
N THR A 9 -8.31 -12.08 18.50
CA THR A 9 -7.37 -11.47 17.54
C THR A 9 -6.81 -12.54 16.60
N PRO A 10 -6.36 -12.16 15.40
CA PRO A 10 -5.70 -13.09 14.48
C PRO A 10 -4.63 -13.97 15.14
N LYS A 11 -3.71 -13.35 15.89
CA LYS A 11 -2.63 -14.06 16.58
C LYS A 11 -3.14 -15.11 17.56
N LEU A 12 -4.17 -14.81 18.35
CA LEU A 12 -4.77 -15.77 19.28
C LEU A 12 -5.44 -16.94 18.55
N ASP A 13 -5.98 -16.68 17.36
CA ASP A 13 -6.65 -17.69 16.54
C ASP A 13 -5.67 -18.44 15.61
N GLY A 14 -4.35 -18.15 15.69
CA GLY A 14 -3.32 -18.82 14.90
C GLY A 14 -3.22 -18.34 13.45
N TYR A 15 -3.61 -17.10 13.18
CA TYR A 15 -3.50 -16.46 11.86
C TYR A 15 -2.35 -15.46 11.82
N ARG A 16 -1.72 -15.33 10.65
CA ARG A 16 -0.68 -14.34 10.34
C ARG A 16 -0.94 -13.67 8.99
N MET A 17 -0.43 -12.49 8.80
CA MET A 17 -0.32 -11.88 7.47
C MET A 17 0.78 -12.61 6.69
N PRO A 18 0.50 -13.18 5.50
CA PRO A 18 1.54 -13.74 4.65
C PRO A 18 2.40 -12.64 4.04
N ALA A 19 3.64 -12.95 3.69
CA ALA A 19 4.46 -12.05 2.90
C ALA A 19 3.89 -11.89 1.50
N GLU A 20 4.12 -10.72 0.87
CA GLU A 20 3.61 -10.46 -0.49
C GLU A 20 4.21 -11.40 -1.54
N PHE A 21 5.40 -11.95 -1.30
CA PHE A 21 6.02 -12.96 -2.17
C PHE A 21 5.52 -14.40 -1.93
N GLU A 22 4.64 -14.66 -0.95
CA GLU A 22 3.96 -15.95 -0.80
C GLU A 22 2.89 -16.12 -1.90
N PRO A 23 2.48 -17.38 -2.24
CA PRO A 23 1.50 -17.61 -3.30
C PRO A 23 0.19 -16.85 -3.06
N GLN A 24 -0.27 -16.16 -4.08
CA GLN A 24 -1.48 -15.33 -4.06
C GLN A 24 -2.61 -15.98 -4.88
N ALA A 25 -3.86 -15.74 -4.48
CA ALA A 25 -5.05 -16.21 -5.20
C ALA A 25 -5.52 -15.21 -6.28
N GLY A 26 -5.07 -13.97 -6.21
CA GLY A 26 -5.40 -12.91 -7.16
C GLY A 26 -5.27 -11.51 -6.55
N VAL A 27 -5.38 -10.51 -7.40
CA VAL A 27 -5.24 -9.08 -7.05
C VAL A 27 -6.58 -8.37 -7.19
N TRP A 28 -6.86 -7.50 -6.23
CA TRP A 28 -7.98 -6.57 -6.26
C TRP A 28 -7.50 -5.16 -6.59
N MET A 29 -8.29 -4.43 -7.38
CA MET A 29 -8.06 -3.02 -7.74
C MET A 29 -9.36 -2.24 -7.61
N LEU A 30 -9.28 -0.93 -7.30
CA LEU A 30 -10.38 0.02 -7.46
C LEU A 30 -10.15 0.84 -8.73
N TRP A 31 -11.24 1.27 -9.39
CA TRP A 31 -11.16 2.03 -10.65
C TRP A 31 -11.14 3.53 -10.37
N PRO A 32 -10.12 4.27 -10.85
CA PRO A 32 -10.01 5.71 -10.59
C PRO A 32 -11.08 6.50 -11.39
N GLU A 33 -11.76 7.44 -10.72
CA GLU A 33 -12.81 8.25 -11.34
C GLU A 33 -12.94 9.69 -10.81
N ARG A 34 -12.37 10.01 -9.64
CA ARG A 34 -12.52 11.33 -8.99
C ARG A 34 -11.85 12.44 -9.78
N ASN A 35 -12.62 13.45 -10.19
CA ASN A 35 -12.08 14.60 -10.91
C ASN A 35 -11.30 15.57 -10.00
N ASP A 36 -11.51 15.53 -8.70
CA ASP A 36 -10.81 16.35 -7.70
C ASP A 36 -9.51 15.74 -7.17
N ASN A 37 -9.15 14.55 -7.68
CA ASN A 37 -7.87 13.92 -7.42
C ASN A 37 -7.12 13.55 -8.71
N TRP A 38 -7.84 13.16 -9.76
CA TRP A 38 -7.26 12.66 -11.00
C TRP A 38 -7.46 13.64 -12.15
N ARG A 39 -6.34 14.13 -12.74
CA ARG A 39 -6.37 15.01 -13.90
C ARG A 39 -7.12 14.42 -15.09
N ASP A 40 -7.61 15.26 -15.98
CA ASP A 40 -8.28 14.89 -17.24
C ASP A 40 -9.44 13.90 -17.07
N GLY A 41 -10.21 14.02 -15.98
CA GLY A 41 -11.33 13.12 -15.67
C GLY A 41 -10.89 11.69 -15.46
N ALA A 42 -9.76 11.49 -14.80
CA ALA A 42 -9.11 10.21 -14.49
C ALA A 42 -8.70 9.36 -15.70
N LYS A 43 -8.77 9.85 -16.94
CA LYS A 43 -8.46 9.05 -18.14
C LYS A 43 -7.01 8.55 -18.21
N PRO A 44 -5.98 9.35 -17.86
CA PRO A 44 -4.61 8.86 -17.77
C PRO A 44 -4.43 7.79 -16.69
N ALA A 45 -5.01 7.99 -15.51
CA ALA A 45 -5.00 7.01 -14.43
C ALA A 45 -5.69 5.71 -14.83
N GLN A 46 -6.88 5.78 -15.43
CA GLN A 46 -7.59 4.61 -15.95
C GLN A 46 -6.78 3.84 -16.99
N LYS A 47 -5.98 4.55 -17.81
CA LYS A 47 -5.06 3.87 -18.74
C LYS A 47 -3.96 3.13 -18.01
N ALA A 48 -3.33 3.75 -17.00
CA ALA A 48 -2.30 3.11 -16.20
C ALA A 48 -2.85 1.88 -15.44
N PHE A 49 -4.04 2.00 -14.85
CA PHE A 49 -4.70 0.88 -14.17
C PHE A 49 -5.07 -0.27 -15.12
N LEU A 50 -5.48 0.04 -16.36
CA LEU A 50 -5.69 -0.97 -17.42
C LEU A 50 -4.39 -1.69 -17.77
N ASP A 51 -3.27 -0.94 -17.93
CA ASP A 51 -1.97 -1.50 -18.27
C ASP A 51 -1.47 -2.41 -17.13
N VAL A 52 -1.61 -1.98 -15.87
CA VAL A 52 -1.29 -2.78 -14.67
C VAL A 52 -2.14 -4.04 -14.58
N ALA A 53 -3.46 -3.92 -14.68
CA ALA A 53 -4.37 -5.08 -14.66
C ALA A 53 -4.04 -6.10 -15.77
N THR A 54 -3.67 -5.61 -16.96
CA THR A 54 -3.28 -6.45 -18.09
C THR A 54 -1.96 -7.17 -17.84
N ALA A 55 -1.01 -6.50 -17.19
CA ALA A 55 0.27 -7.11 -16.81
C ALA A 55 0.07 -8.20 -15.75
N ILE A 56 -0.70 -7.94 -14.70
CA ILE A 56 -1.00 -8.89 -13.63
C ILE A 56 -1.73 -10.13 -14.14
N LEU A 57 -2.66 -9.98 -15.08
CA LEU A 57 -3.44 -11.09 -15.66
C LEU A 57 -2.59 -12.19 -16.30
N GLN A 58 -1.34 -11.93 -16.64
CA GLN A 58 -0.42 -12.94 -17.16
C GLN A 58 0.03 -13.93 -16.09
N PHE A 59 -0.15 -13.60 -14.82
CA PHE A 59 0.37 -14.33 -13.66
C PHE A 59 -0.74 -14.80 -12.72
N GLU A 60 -1.77 -13.96 -12.52
CA GLU A 60 -2.86 -14.28 -11.59
C GLU A 60 -4.16 -13.52 -11.91
N PRO A 61 -5.30 -13.99 -11.35
CA PRO A 61 -6.60 -13.35 -11.57
C PRO A 61 -6.63 -11.90 -11.04
N VAL A 62 -7.35 -11.03 -11.75
CA VAL A 62 -7.57 -9.64 -11.35
C VAL A 62 -9.04 -9.36 -11.18
N THR A 63 -9.41 -8.73 -10.07
CA THR A 63 -10.73 -8.17 -9.80
C THR A 63 -10.63 -6.65 -9.74
N VAL A 64 -11.44 -5.95 -10.52
CA VAL A 64 -11.52 -4.49 -10.49
C VAL A 64 -12.90 -4.08 -10.00
N CYS A 65 -12.93 -3.32 -8.90
CA CYS A 65 -14.15 -2.71 -8.39
C CYS A 65 -14.39 -1.36 -9.06
N VAL A 66 -15.63 -1.10 -9.39
CA VAL A 66 -16.04 0.10 -10.14
C VAL A 66 -17.34 0.65 -9.58
N SER A 67 -17.52 1.96 -9.63
CA SER A 67 -18.83 2.55 -9.33
C SER A 67 -19.87 2.15 -10.38
N PRO A 68 -21.18 2.23 -10.05
CA PRO A 68 -22.23 2.02 -11.03
C PRO A 68 -22.09 2.91 -12.29
N ALA A 69 -21.62 4.14 -12.11
CA ALA A 69 -21.42 5.10 -13.18
C ALA A 69 -20.29 4.69 -14.14
N GLN A 70 -19.26 4.02 -13.64
CA GLN A 70 -18.09 3.60 -14.43
C GLN A 70 -18.14 2.17 -14.92
N TYR A 71 -19.15 1.39 -14.54
CA TYR A 71 -19.21 -0.05 -14.89
C TYR A 71 -19.05 -0.31 -16.37
N GLN A 72 -19.83 0.36 -17.22
CA GLN A 72 -19.77 0.16 -18.65
C GLN A 72 -18.43 0.61 -19.24
N ASN A 73 -17.94 1.79 -18.84
CA ASN A 73 -16.64 2.32 -19.26
C ASN A 73 -15.50 1.34 -18.92
N ALA A 74 -15.43 0.87 -17.69
CA ALA A 74 -14.43 -0.09 -17.26
C ALA A 74 -14.57 -1.43 -17.99
N ARG A 75 -15.80 -1.94 -18.15
CA ARG A 75 -16.06 -3.22 -18.81
C ARG A 75 -15.68 -3.22 -20.30
N GLU A 76 -15.84 -2.10 -20.99
CA GLU A 76 -15.44 -1.93 -22.39
C GLU A 76 -13.93 -1.83 -22.57
N ARG A 77 -13.22 -1.27 -21.57
CA ARG A 77 -11.77 -1.05 -21.62
C ARG A 77 -10.95 -2.22 -21.09
N LEU A 78 -11.39 -2.83 -19.97
CA LEU A 78 -10.67 -3.92 -19.34
C LEU A 78 -10.75 -5.23 -20.13
N PRO A 79 -9.69 -6.06 -20.14
CA PRO A 79 -9.73 -7.39 -20.71
C PRO A 79 -10.90 -8.22 -20.17
N ARG A 80 -11.48 -9.08 -21.01
CA ARG A 80 -12.62 -9.93 -20.60
C ARG A 80 -12.32 -10.85 -19.42
N ALA A 81 -11.06 -11.23 -19.24
CA ALA A 81 -10.60 -12.07 -18.14
C ALA A 81 -10.60 -11.35 -16.78
N VAL A 82 -10.59 -10.01 -16.76
CA VAL A 82 -10.74 -9.23 -15.51
C VAL A 82 -12.16 -9.40 -14.99
N ARG A 83 -12.29 -9.81 -13.74
CA ARG A 83 -13.55 -9.78 -13.01
C ARG A 83 -13.88 -8.34 -12.65
N VAL A 84 -14.99 -7.81 -13.12
CA VAL A 84 -15.48 -6.48 -12.78
C VAL A 84 -16.61 -6.61 -11.77
N VAL A 85 -16.48 -5.92 -10.64
CA VAL A 85 -17.45 -5.92 -9.54
C VAL A 85 -17.93 -4.49 -9.31
N GLU A 86 -19.25 -4.32 -9.28
CA GLU A 86 -19.85 -3.03 -8.95
C GLU A 86 -19.73 -2.78 -7.43
N MET A 87 -18.91 -1.80 -7.06
CA MET A 87 -18.66 -1.40 -5.68
C MET A 87 -18.27 0.08 -5.67
N ALA A 88 -19.05 0.92 -5.01
CA ALA A 88 -18.71 2.32 -4.81
C ALA A 88 -17.59 2.46 -3.77
N SER A 89 -16.65 3.36 -4.05
CA SER A 89 -15.58 3.84 -3.18
C SER A 89 -15.48 5.37 -3.28
N ASN A 90 -14.74 6.00 -2.38
CA ASN A 90 -14.46 7.43 -2.50
C ASN A 90 -13.26 7.68 -3.43
N ASP A 91 -12.24 6.79 -3.45
CA ASP A 91 -11.13 6.82 -4.40
C ASP A 91 -10.62 5.41 -4.74
N ALA A 92 -9.46 5.28 -5.38
CA ALA A 92 -8.96 4.07 -6.02
C ALA A 92 -7.82 3.35 -5.27
N TRP A 93 -7.66 3.56 -3.97
CA TRP A 93 -6.50 3.15 -3.17
C TRP A 93 -6.76 1.89 -2.34
N ILE A 94 -7.00 0.75 -2.99
CA ILE A 94 -7.35 -0.51 -2.30
C ILE A 94 -6.18 -1.09 -1.48
N ARG A 95 -4.93 -0.73 -1.79
CA ARG A 95 -3.78 -1.08 -0.93
C ARG A 95 -4.03 -0.61 0.50
N ASP A 96 -4.63 0.56 0.67
CA ASP A 96 -4.79 1.23 1.95
C ASP A 96 -6.15 0.98 2.61
N CYS A 97 -7.23 1.01 1.85
CA CYS A 97 -8.59 0.80 2.37
C CYS A 97 -9.11 -0.64 2.20
N GLY A 98 -8.36 -1.52 1.54
CA GLY A 98 -8.72 -2.93 1.37
C GLY A 98 -8.41 -3.79 2.59
N PRO A 99 -8.90 -5.05 2.61
CA PRO A 99 -8.63 -5.97 3.70
C PRO A 99 -7.18 -6.46 3.69
N THR A 100 -6.57 -6.57 4.87
CA THR A 100 -5.33 -7.31 5.03
C THR A 100 -5.66 -8.79 5.20
N PHE A 101 -5.42 -9.61 4.19
CA PHE A 101 -5.67 -11.04 4.24
C PHE A 101 -4.67 -11.75 5.16
N LEU A 102 -5.18 -12.76 5.85
CA LEU A 102 -4.46 -13.55 6.84
C LEU A 102 -4.61 -15.04 6.50
N VAL A 103 -3.57 -15.81 6.77
CA VAL A 103 -3.57 -17.25 6.59
C VAL A 103 -3.17 -17.99 7.87
N ASN A 104 -3.56 -19.26 7.97
CA ASN A 104 -3.08 -20.16 9.00
C ASN A 104 -2.52 -21.45 8.40
N ASP A 105 -1.82 -22.26 9.20
CA ASP A 105 -1.17 -23.50 8.76
C ASP A 105 -2.14 -24.57 8.25
N ASN A 106 -3.43 -24.43 8.48
CA ASN A 106 -4.48 -25.36 8.02
C ASN A 106 -5.14 -24.91 6.70
N GLY A 107 -4.60 -23.87 6.04
CA GLY A 107 -5.16 -23.33 4.80
C GLY A 107 -6.40 -22.45 5.02
N GLY A 108 -6.71 -22.07 6.26
CA GLY A 108 -7.76 -21.10 6.56
C GLY A 108 -7.36 -19.69 6.13
N VAL A 109 -8.32 -18.92 5.63
CA VAL A 109 -8.14 -17.53 5.25
C VAL A 109 -9.11 -16.67 6.07
N ARG A 110 -8.60 -15.60 6.63
CA ARG A 110 -9.35 -14.51 7.28
C ARG A 110 -8.81 -13.16 6.84
N ALA A 111 -9.36 -12.08 7.35
CA ALA A 111 -8.86 -10.74 7.02
C ALA A 111 -8.93 -9.81 8.23
N VAL A 112 -8.08 -8.77 8.22
CA VAL A 112 -8.27 -7.58 9.05
C VAL A 112 -8.93 -6.50 8.21
N ASP A 113 -9.95 -5.90 8.78
CA ASP A 113 -10.68 -4.75 8.30
C ASP A 113 -10.27 -3.57 9.20
N TRP A 114 -9.29 -2.77 8.74
CA TRP A 114 -8.76 -1.63 9.46
C TRP A 114 -9.70 -0.42 9.38
N THR A 115 -9.61 0.47 10.35
CA THR A 115 -10.26 1.78 10.20
C THR A 115 -9.44 2.61 9.22
N PHE A 116 -10.09 3.12 8.18
CA PHE A 116 -9.50 4.01 7.18
C PHE A 116 -10.05 5.44 7.33
N ASN A 117 -9.19 6.45 7.21
CA ASN A 117 -9.55 7.86 7.38
C ASN A 117 -8.90 8.79 6.35
N ALA A 118 -8.65 8.31 5.14
CA ALA A 118 -8.02 9.08 4.07
C ALA A 118 -6.65 9.68 4.46
N TRP A 119 -5.81 8.89 5.14
CA TRP A 119 -4.43 9.18 5.56
C TRP A 119 -4.26 10.31 6.56
N GLY A 120 -5.25 10.64 7.34
CA GLY A 120 -5.09 11.67 8.39
C GLY A 120 -6.38 12.25 8.92
N GLY A 121 -7.52 11.80 8.42
CA GLY A 121 -8.83 12.21 8.90
C GLY A 121 -9.06 13.70 8.73
N LEU A 122 -9.46 14.37 9.81
CA LEU A 122 -9.69 15.82 9.82
C LEU A 122 -8.42 16.63 10.14
N VAL A 123 -7.28 15.98 10.39
CA VAL A 123 -6.01 16.66 10.72
C VAL A 123 -5.27 17.00 9.42
N ASP A 124 -4.95 15.98 8.64
CA ASP A 124 -4.17 16.08 7.41
C ASP A 124 -4.62 15.11 6.31
N GLY A 125 -5.84 14.58 6.42
CA GLY A 125 -6.42 13.69 5.40
C GLY A 125 -6.61 14.36 4.04
N LEU A 126 -6.43 13.56 2.98
CA LEU A 126 -6.41 14.09 1.61
C LEU A 126 -7.79 14.47 1.09
N TYR A 127 -8.85 13.84 1.59
CA TYR A 127 -10.24 14.13 1.19
C TYR A 127 -11.27 13.76 2.26
N PHE A 128 -12.44 14.38 2.14
CA PHE A 128 -13.63 14.11 2.94
C PHE A 128 -14.87 14.13 2.04
N PRO A 129 -15.83 13.16 2.16
CA PRO A 129 -15.83 12.03 3.08
C PRO A 129 -14.95 10.84 2.60
N TRP A 130 -14.69 9.88 3.49
CA TRP A 130 -14.00 8.60 3.20
C TRP A 130 -14.80 7.36 3.63
N ASP A 131 -16.07 7.53 3.92
CA ASP A 131 -16.95 6.49 4.48
C ASP A 131 -17.18 5.30 3.53
N LEU A 132 -17.11 5.51 2.21
CA LEU A 132 -17.21 4.42 1.26
C LEU A 132 -15.90 3.61 1.19
N ASP A 133 -14.76 4.25 1.34
CA ASP A 133 -13.45 3.60 1.38
C ASP A 133 -13.29 2.79 2.67
N ASP A 134 -13.71 3.32 3.82
CA ASP A 134 -13.71 2.58 5.10
C ASP A 134 -14.59 1.32 5.08
N GLN A 135 -15.47 1.17 4.09
CA GLN A 135 -16.31 -0.02 3.90
C GLN A 135 -15.75 -1.02 2.88
N VAL A 136 -14.69 -0.67 2.13
CA VAL A 136 -14.16 -1.53 1.04
C VAL A 136 -13.71 -2.88 1.59
N ALA A 137 -12.94 -2.88 2.68
CA ALA A 137 -12.44 -4.11 3.29
C ALA A 137 -13.57 -5.07 3.66
N GLN A 138 -14.61 -4.58 4.33
CA GLN A 138 -15.78 -5.38 4.68
C GLN A 138 -16.45 -5.96 3.44
N LYS A 139 -16.71 -5.14 2.40
CA LYS A 139 -17.39 -5.57 1.16
C LYS A 139 -16.59 -6.64 0.42
N VAL A 140 -15.27 -6.50 0.33
CA VAL A 140 -14.38 -7.51 -0.26
C VAL A 140 -14.47 -8.83 0.53
N CYS A 141 -14.40 -8.77 1.87
CA CYS A 141 -14.56 -9.96 2.72
C CYS A 141 -15.91 -10.67 2.51
N GLU A 142 -17.00 -9.92 2.36
CA GLU A 142 -18.32 -10.48 2.09
C GLU A 142 -18.40 -11.16 0.71
N ILE A 143 -17.80 -10.56 -0.32
CA ILE A 143 -17.75 -11.10 -1.68
C ILE A 143 -16.93 -12.40 -1.71
N GLU A 144 -15.79 -12.42 -1.04
CA GLU A 144 -14.89 -13.59 -0.96
C GLU A 144 -15.33 -14.60 0.13
N ARG A 145 -16.35 -14.25 0.93
CA ARG A 145 -16.87 -15.09 2.05
C ARG A 145 -15.80 -15.40 3.09
N VAL A 146 -14.95 -14.43 3.37
CA VAL A 146 -13.86 -14.51 4.33
C VAL A 146 -14.27 -13.82 5.62
N ASP A 147 -14.13 -14.49 6.74
CA ASP A 147 -14.38 -13.92 8.07
C ASP A 147 -13.34 -12.82 8.38
N SER A 148 -13.73 -11.75 9.06
CA SER A 148 -12.88 -10.61 9.31
C SER A 148 -12.86 -10.15 10.77
N TYR A 149 -11.76 -9.48 11.14
CA TYR A 149 -11.58 -8.76 12.39
C TYR A 149 -11.62 -7.27 12.10
N ARG A 150 -12.55 -6.52 12.65
CA ARG A 150 -12.59 -5.06 12.55
C ARG A 150 -11.82 -4.43 13.71
N THR A 151 -10.91 -3.50 13.39
CA THR A 151 -10.16 -2.73 14.39
C THR A 151 -10.83 -1.38 14.63
N GLU A 152 -11.91 -1.38 15.39
CA GLU A 152 -12.60 -0.11 15.68
C GLU A 152 -11.68 0.88 16.39
N GLY A 153 -11.52 2.08 15.80
CA GLY A 153 -10.71 3.17 16.36
C GLY A 153 -9.19 2.94 16.30
N PHE A 154 -8.72 1.97 15.51
CA PHE A 154 -7.31 1.86 15.16
C PHE A 154 -7.14 2.06 13.65
N VAL A 155 -6.58 3.20 13.28
CA VAL A 155 -6.35 3.58 11.89
C VAL A 155 -5.06 2.94 11.39
N LEU A 156 -5.15 2.27 10.23
CA LEU A 156 -3.99 1.71 9.55
C LEU A 156 -4.29 1.53 8.06
N GLU A 157 -3.34 1.84 7.24
CA GLU A 157 -3.35 1.61 5.80
C GLU A 157 -2.42 0.44 5.44
N GLY A 158 -2.77 -0.34 4.39
CA GLY A 158 -1.94 -1.44 3.94
C GLY A 158 -0.55 -1.02 3.46
N GLY A 159 -0.42 0.20 2.89
CA GLY A 159 0.85 0.78 2.47
C GLY A 159 1.76 1.19 3.63
N SER A 160 1.21 1.37 4.84
CA SER A 160 1.98 1.72 6.03
C SER A 160 2.73 0.55 6.65
N ILE A 161 2.51 -0.69 6.18
CA ILE A 161 3.11 -1.92 6.72
C ILE A 161 3.65 -2.82 5.62
N HIS A 162 4.72 -3.57 5.92
CA HIS A 162 5.20 -4.66 5.07
C HIS A 162 5.73 -5.80 5.94
N VAL A 163 5.39 -7.07 5.63
CA VAL A 163 5.75 -8.23 6.46
C VAL A 163 6.64 -9.22 5.72
N ASP A 164 7.47 -9.96 6.47
CA ASP A 164 8.27 -11.06 5.95
C ASP A 164 7.54 -12.43 5.95
N GLY A 165 6.29 -12.46 6.46
CA GLY A 165 5.54 -13.70 6.64
C GLY A 165 6.06 -14.61 7.77
N GLU A 166 7.16 -14.27 8.41
CA GLU A 166 7.81 -15.07 9.46
C GLU A 166 7.88 -14.36 10.82
N GLY A 167 7.07 -13.32 11.00
CA GLY A 167 6.89 -12.63 12.28
C GLY A 167 7.51 -11.25 12.36
N THR A 168 8.08 -10.71 11.27
CA THR A 168 8.63 -9.35 11.24
C THR A 168 7.72 -8.43 10.43
N VAL A 169 7.47 -7.23 10.92
CA VAL A 169 6.80 -6.15 10.18
C VAL A 169 7.70 -4.92 10.11
N LEU A 170 7.74 -4.29 8.94
CA LEU A 170 8.32 -2.97 8.70
C LEU A 170 7.22 -1.91 8.74
N THR A 171 7.53 -0.75 9.30
CA THR A 171 6.68 0.44 9.29
C THR A 171 7.53 1.70 9.51
N THR A 172 6.93 2.89 9.44
CA THR A 172 7.61 4.15 9.75
C THR A 172 7.00 4.82 10.99
N GLU A 173 7.85 5.50 11.76
CA GLU A 173 7.40 6.35 12.87
C GLU A 173 6.61 7.55 12.34
N MET A 174 7.10 8.16 11.25
CA MET A 174 6.46 9.30 10.60
C MET A 174 4.98 9.04 10.29
N CYS A 175 4.63 7.82 9.83
CA CYS A 175 3.25 7.45 9.52
C CYS A 175 2.46 7.09 10.79
N LEU A 176 2.80 5.98 11.44
CA LEU A 176 1.92 5.41 12.48
C LEU A 176 1.88 6.20 13.79
N LEU A 177 2.87 7.07 14.04
CA LEU A 177 2.88 7.97 15.19
C LEU A 177 2.39 9.39 14.86
N SER A 178 1.87 9.61 13.65
CA SER A 178 1.32 10.91 13.26
C SER A 178 0.01 11.21 14.02
N GLU A 179 -0.28 12.50 14.19
CA GLU A 179 -1.49 12.96 14.85
C GLU A 179 -2.77 12.53 14.11
N GLY A 180 -2.68 12.40 12.79
CA GLY A 180 -3.80 11.98 11.94
C GLY A 180 -4.14 10.49 11.98
N ARG A 181 -3.39 9.66 12.73
CA ARG A 181 -3.62 8.19 12.81
C ARG A 181 -4.17 7.78 14.17
N ASN A 182 -3.28 7.56 15.13
CA ASN A 182 -3.63 6.98 16.44
C ASN A 182 -3.07 7.83 17.59
N PRO A 183 -3.41 9.14 17.72
CA PRO A 183 -2.78 10.07 18.65
C PRO A 183 -2.94 9.69 20.12
N ASP A 184 -3.97 8.92 20.46
CA ASP A 184 -4.25 8.47 21.83
C ASP A 184 -3.48 7.20 22.24
N LYS A 185 -2.61 6.68 21.36
CA LYS A 185 -1.87 5.42 21.60
C LYS A 185 -0.37 5.67 21.69
N SER A 186 0.26 4.99 22.64
CA SER A 186 1.73 4.93 22.69
C SER A 186 2.29 4.05 21.58
N LYS A 187 3.58 4.20 21.28
CA LYS A 187 4.28 3.34 20.32
C LYS A 187 4.17 1.86 20.68
N GLU A 188 4.27 1.53 21.96
CA GLU A 188 4.16 0.17 22.49
C GLU A 188 2.74 -0.41 22.28
N GLU A 189 1.71 0.41 22.45
CA GLU A 189 0.33 0.01 22.18
C GLU A 189 0.10 -0.24 20.69
N ILE A 190 0.69 0.59 19.81
CA ILE A 190 0.65 0.38 18.36
C ILE A 190 1.40 -0.90 17.98
N GLU A 191 2.59 -1.16 18.53
CA GLU A 191 3.32 -2.41 18.34
C GLU A 191 2.48 -3.63 18.74
N GLN A 192 1.80 -3.54 19.88
CA GLN A 192 0.94 -4.63 20.35
C GLN A 192 -0.24 -4.87 19.41
N MET A 193 -0.83 -3.81 18.85
CA MET A 193 -1.89 -3.92 17.85
C MET A 193 -1.36 -4.60 16.58
N LEU A 194 -0.23 -4.17 16.05
CA LEU A 194 0.40 -4.79 14.90
C LEU A 194 0.70 -6.27 15.16
N CYS A 195 1.31 -6.60 16.29
CA CYS A 195 1.61 -7.98 16.65
C CYS A 195 0.35 -8.85 16.76
N ASN A 196 -0.71 -8.33 17.35
CA ASN A 196 -1.96 -9.08 17.56
C ASN A 196 -2.72 -9.31 16.24
N TYR A 197 -2.76 -8.30 15.35
CA TYR A 197 -3.60 -8.35 14.16
C TYR A 197 -2.87 -8.86 12.92
N LEU A 198 -1.53 -8.73 12.86
CA LEU A 198 -0.72 -9.28 11.76
C LEU A 198 -0.11 -10.65 12.10
N GLY A 199 -0.23 -11.11 13.35
CA GLY A 199 0.42 -12.35 13.81
C GLY A 199 1.93 -12.26 13.83
N CYS A 200 2.49 -11.05 14.00
CA CYS A 200 3.94 -10.82 14.07
C CYS A 200 4.47 -10.82 15.51
N GLU A 201 5.79 -10.79 15.66
CA GLU A 201 6.50 -10.81 16.94
C GLU A 201 7.48 -9.66 17.08
N LYS A 202 7.82 -9.00 15.95
CA LYS A 202 8.79 -7.92 15.92
C LYS A 202 8.39 -6.83 14.94
N VAL A 203 8.43 -5.58 15.40
CA VAL A 203 8.22 -4.39 14.59
C VAL A 203 9.57 -3.70 14.38
N LEU A 204 9.91 -3.42 13.13
CA LEU A 204 11.07 -2.63 12.74
C LEU A 204 10.57 -1.25 12.30
N TRP A 205 10.93 -0.23 13.07
CA TRP A 205 10.53 1.15 12.85
C TRP A 205 11.61 1.93 12.10
N ILE A 206 11.35 2.25 10.85
CA ILE A 206 12.13 3.27 10.15
C ILE A 206 11.60 4.64 10.61
N LYS A 207 12.50 5.59 10.85
CA LYS A 207 12.10 6.86 11.44
C LYS A 207 11.25 7.69 10.47
N ASP A 208 11.77 7.94 9.27
CA ASP A 208 11.18 8.85 8.30
C ASP A 208 10.92 8.13 6.97
N GLY A 209 9.78 8.40 6.34
CA GLY A 209 9.47 8.04 4.96
C GLY A 209 9.92 9.11 3.96
N ILE A 210 9.41 9.04 2.73
CA ILE A 210 9.74 9.99 1.64
C ILE A 210 8.51 10.80 1.17
N ASP A 211 7.53 10.92 2.01
CA ASP A 211 6.29 11.59 1.67
C ASP A 211 6.46 13.12 1.66
N PRO A 212 6.13 13.79 0.55
CA PRO A 212 6.00 15.25 0.49
C PRO A 212 4.60 15.74 0.92
N ASP A 213 4.00 15.23 2.00
CA ASP A 213 2.73 15.63 2.64
C ASP A 213 1.46 14.84 2.21
N GLU A 214 1.57 13.59 1.70
CA GLU A 214 0.36 12.83 1.31
C GLU A 214 -0.01 11.68 2.27
N THR A 215 0.90 10.72 2.49
CA THR A 215 0.62 9.53 3.31
C THR A 215 1.34 9.51 4.64
N ASN A 216 2.07 10.58 4.97
CA ASN A 216 2.96 10.69 6.12
C ASN A 216 4.08 9.62 6.11
N GLY A 217 4.63 9.34 4.92
CA GLY A 217 5.81 8.49 4.78
C GLY A 217 5.53 7.00 4.93
N HIS A 218 4.65 6.45 4.12
CA HIS A 218 4.40 5.02 4.04
C HIS A 218 5.68 4.21 3.81
N ILE A 219 5.73 3.00 4.38
CA ILE A 219 6.88 2.11 4.27
C ILE A 219 7.04 1.53 2.86
N ASP A 220 5.98 1.35 2.09
CA ASP A 220 5.99 0.76 0.76
C ASP A 220 6.68 1.63 -0.29
N ASP A 221 6.90 2.92 0.01
CA ASP A 221 7.78 3.81 -0.75
C ASP A 221 9.25 3.75 -0.34
N VAL A 222 9.58 3.10 0.77
CA VAL A 222 10.92 3.12 1.40
C VAL A 222 11.59 1.76 1.38
N ALA A 223 10.88 0.71 1.80
CA ALA A 223 11.45 -0.63 1.91
C ALA A 223 10.37 -1.72 1.86
N CYS A 224 10.71 -2.88 1.29
CA CYS A 224 9.84 -4.03 1.31
C CYS A 224 10.65 -5.35 1.43
N PHE A 225 10.07 -6.36 2.09
CA PHE A 225 10.63 -7.70 2.09
C PHE A 225 10.42 -8.37 0.72
N ILE A 226 11.50 -8.95 0.18
CA ILE A 226 11.49 -9.66 -1.11
C ILE A 226 11.71 -11.16 -0.95
N ALA A 227 12.23 -11.57 0.21
CA ALA A 227 12.39 -12.95 0.64
C ALA A 227 12.57 -12.98 2.17
N PRO A 228 12.47 -14.15 2.84
CA PRO A 228 12.77 -14.25 4.26
C PRO A 228 14.18 -13.77 4.60
N GLY A 229 14.30 -12.71 5.42
CA GLY A 229 15.59 -12.11 5.79
C GLY A 229 16.22 -11.22 4.72
N GLU A 230 15.56 -11.00 3.57
CA GLU A 230 16.02 -10.10 2.51
C GLU A 230 15.02 -8.95 2.30
N VAL A 231 15.53 -7.73 2.25
CA VAL A 231 14.74 -6.50 2.12
C VAL A 231 15.31 -5.60 1.02
N ALA A 232 14.45 -5.10 0.15
CA ALA A 232 14.79 -4.02 -0.77
C ALA A 232 14.59 -2.68 -0.06
N CYS A 233 15.45 -1.70 -0.35
CA CYS A 233 15.41 -0.38 0.25
C CYS A 233 15.79 0.68 -0.79
N ILE A 234 15.13 1.84 -0.74
CA ILE A 234 15.49 2.98 -1.58
C ILE A 234 16.96 3.36 -1.41
N TRP A 235 17.56 3.84 -2.51
CA TRP A 235 18.95 4.25 -2.49
C TRP A 235 19.24 5.36 -3.49
N THR A 236 20.03 6.34 -3.06
CA THR A 236 20.68 7.30 -3.95
C THR A 236 22.06 7.66 -3.41
N GLU A 237 23.00 7.95 -4.30
CA GLU A 237 24.33 8.49 -3.96
C GLU A 237 24.39 10.00 -4.18
N ASP A 238 23.36 10.57 -4.81
CA ASP A 238 23.27 12.01 -5.04
C ASP A 238 22.89 12.74 -3.75
N LYS A 239 23.86 13.44 -3.18
CA LYS A 239 23.68 14.22 -1.95
C LYS A 239 22.71 15.41 -2.11
N ASN A 240 22.39 15.79 -3.32
CA ASN A 240 21.45 16.86 -3.60
C ASN A 240 20.02 16.34 -3.83
N HIS A 241 19.84 15.01 -3.88
CA HIS A 241 18.52 14.42 -4.00
C HIS A 241 17.70 14.72 -2.75
N PRO A 242 16.43 15.17 -2.85
CA PRO A 242 15.61 15.56 -1.69
C PRO A 242 15.46 14.43 -0.64
N PHE A 243 15.47 13.18 -1.08
CA PHE A 243 15.34 12.01 -0.19
C PHE A 243 16.68 11.30 0.13
N TYR A 244 17.82 11.99 -0.06
CA TYR A 244 19.14 11.41 0.22
C TYR A 244 19.26 10.96 1.69
N GLU A 245 18.92 11.83 2.63
CA GLU A 245 19.08 11.56 4.07
C GLU A 245 18.18 10.39 4.52
N GLN A 246 16.94 10.34 4.05
CA GLN A 246 16.00 9.27 4.34
C GLN A 246 16.50 7.92 3.79
N ALA A 247 16.98 7.89 2.54
CA ALA A 247 17.52 6.69 1.92
C ALA A 247 18.74 6.15 2.67
N GLN A 248 19.69 7.03 3.07
CA GLN A 248 20.87 6.64 3.84
C GLN A 248 20.49 6.13 5.23
N ALA A 249 19.57 6.81 5.91
CA ALA A 249 19.11 6.43 7.25
C ALA A 249 18.38 5.08 7.24
N ALA A 250 17.45 4.87 6.31
CA ALA A 250 16.72 3.62 6.14
C ALA A 250 17.66 2.44 5.84
N TYR A 251 18.57 2.61 4.87
CA TYR A 251 19.56 1.58 4.55
C TYR A 251 20.46 1.23 5.73
N LYS A 252 20.95 2.24 6.46
CA LYS A 252 21.78 2.01 7.67
C LYS A 252 21.00 1.23 8.71
N PHE A 253 19.80 1.67 9.05
CA PHE A 253 18.94 1.01 10.03
C PHE A 253 18.70 -0.47 9.66
N LEU A 254 18.27 -0.74 8.44
CA LEU A 254 17.97 -2.09 7.96
C LEU A 254 19.22 -2.97 7.93
N SER A 255 20.39 -2.42 7.56
CA SER A 255 21.66 -3.16 7.54
C SER A 255 22.14 -3.58 8.92
N GLU A 256 21.71 -2.90 9.98
CA GLU A 256 22.03 -3.21 11.38
C GLU A 256 20.95 -4.07 12.04
N ALA A 257 19.74 -4.12 11.49
CA ALA A 257 18.59 -4.81 12.04
C ALA A 257 18.66 -6.35 11.89
N THR A 258 17.90 -7.02 12.73
CA THR A 258 17.59 -8.46 12.61
C THR A 258 16.09 -8.65 12.54
N ASP A 259 15.66 -9.69 11.85
CA ASP A 259 14.25 -10.09 11.82
C ASP A 259 13.80 -10.79 13.14
N ALA A 260 12.54 -11.24 13.18
CA ALA A 260 11.97 -11.95 14.32
C ALA A 260 12.65 -13.31 14.60
N LYS A 261 13.31 -13.91 13.61
CA LYS A 261 14.08 -15.16 13.75
C LYS A 261 15.53 -14.92 14.18
N GLY A 262 15.93 -13.65 14.39
CA GLY A 262 17.30 -13.28 14.74
C GLY A 262 18.29 -13.27 13.56
N ARG A 263 17.81 -13.40 12.30
CA ARG A 263 18.66 -13.30 11.11
C ARG A 263 18.99 -11.83 10.85
N LYS A 264 20.24 -11.53 10.56
CA LYS A 264 20.62 -10.20 10.08
C LYS A 264 20.05 -9.99 8.68
N LEU A 265 19.43 -8.85 8.45
CA LEU A 265 18.84 -8.54 7.15
C LEU A 265 19.91 -8.36 6.07
N LYS A 266 19.67 -8.95 4.91
CA LYS A 266 20.37 -8.65 3.67
C LYS A 266 19.62 -7.56 2.94
N VAL A 267 20.25 -6.39 2.81
CA VAL A 267 19.61 -5.20 2.23
C VAL A 267 20.03 -5.00 0.79
N HIS A 268 19.06 -4.97 -0.10
CA HIS A 268 19.24 -4.68 -1.52
C HIS A 268 18.91 -3.21 -1.79
N LYS A 269 19.70 -2.57 -2.65
CA LYS A 269 19.52 -1.17 -3.02
C LYS A 269 18.69 -1.06 -4.28
N LEU A 270 17.60 -0.30 -4.24
CA LEU A 270 16.81 0.08 -5.39
C LEU A 270 16.90 1.60 -5.58
N CYS A 271 17.30 2.05 -6.74
CA CYS A 271 17.52 3.47 -7.01
C CYS A 271 16.21 4.26 -6.88
N LEU A 272 16.33 5.53 -6.50
CA LEU A 272 15.28 6.53 -6.66
C LEU A 272 15.28 7.07 -8.10
N THR A 273 14.22 7.79 -8.48
CA THR A 273 14.21 8.58 -9.71
C THR A 273 15.39 9.56 -9.73
N LYS A 274 15.92 9.86 -10.91
CA LYS A 274 17.06 10.79 -11.06
C LYS A 274 16.69 12.21 -10.63
N LYS A 275 15.44 12.58 -10.87
CA LYS A 275 14.86 13.86 -10.50
C LYS A 275 13.50 13.62 -9.82
N PRO A 276 13.07 14.51 -8.91
CA PRO A 276 11.71 14.48 -8.42
C PRO A 276 10.70 14.54 -9.57
N CYS A 277 9.69 13.71 -9.53
CA CYS A 277 8.54 13.83 -10.43
C CYS A 277 7.69 15.02 -9.98
N LEU A 278 7.30 15.86 -10.93
CA LEU A 278 6.47 17.02 -10.65
C LEU A 278 5.08 16.82 -11.22
N LEU A 279 4.07 17.27 -10.50
CA LEU A 279 2.70 17.27 -10.99
C LEU A 279 2.57 18.24 -12.17
N GLU A 280 1.91 17.80 -13.23
CA GLU A 280 1.56 18.58 -14.41
C GLU A 280 0.07 18.40 -14.72
N GLY A 281 -0.59 19.45 -15.16
CA GLY A 281 -2.02 19.45 -15.53
C GLY A 281 -2.96 19.53 -14.32
N ALA A 282 -2.52 20.14 -13.24
CA ALA A 282 -3.35 20.41 -12.06
C ALA A 282 -4.57 21.29 -12.39
N ASP A 283 -4.49 22.12 -13.44
CA ASP A 283 -5.59 22.93 -13.95
C ASP A 283 -6.79 22.12 -14.46
N THR A 284 -6.62 20.82 -14.67
CA THR A 284 -7.70 19.89 -15.05
C THR A 284 -8.25 19.09 -13.85
N ILE A 285 -7.75 19.34 -12.65
CA ILE A 285 -8.23 18.75 -11.40
C ILE A 285 -9.23 19.71 -10.76
N ASP A 286 -10.43 19.23 -10.45
CA ASP A 286 -11.50 20.05 -9.88
C ASP A 286 -11.15 20.45 -8.43
N ALA A 287 -11.25 21.74 -8.11
CA ALA A 287 -11.16 22.21 -6.73
C ALA A 287 -12.49 21.96 -6.01
N VAL A 288 -12.49 21.06 -5.04
CA VAL A 288 -13.68 20.67 -4.26
C VAL A 288 -13.43 20.89 -2.77
N GLU A 289 -14.43 21.43 -2.06
CA GLU A 289 -14.35 21.57 -0.60
C GLU A 289 -14.20 20.19 0.07
N GLY A 290 -13.22 20.07 0.94
CA GLY A 290 -12.87 18.79 1.63
C GLY A 290 -11.84 17.95 0.90
N THR A 291 -11.25 18.43 -0.19
CA THR A 291 -10.13 17.78 -0.88
C THR A 291 -8.93 18.72 -0.90
N ILE A 292 -7.73 18.21 -0.67
CA ILE A 292 -6.50 19.01 -0.76
C ILE A 292 -6.32 19.47 -2.21
N PRO A 293 -6.20 20.78 -2.46
CA PRO A 293 -5.99 21.32 -3.80
C PRO A 293 -4.61 20.88 -4.34
N ARG A 294 -4.51 20.74 -5.65
CA ARG A 294 -3.29 20.37 -6.36
C ARG A 294 -2.77 21.55 -7.20
N GLU A 295 -1.45 21.72 -7.23
CA GLU A 295 -0.81 22.77 -8.02
C GLU A 295 0.28 22.18 -8.94
N ASP A 296 0.44 22.78 -10.13
CA ASP A 296 1.53 22.38 -11.04
C ASP A 296 2.89 22.66 -10.39
N GLY A 297 3.80 21.71 -10.52
CA GLY A 297 5.14 21.81 -9.95
C GLY A 297 5.26 21.25 -8.52
N GLU A 298 4.19 20.80 -7.91
CA GLU A 298 4.27 20.02 -6.67
C GLU A 298 5.03 18.72 -6.91
N VAL A 299 5.81 18.30 -5.90
CA VAL A 299 6.52 17.02 -5.97
C VAL A 299 5.52 15.90 -5.76
N SER A 300 5.40 15.02 -6.75
CA SER A 300 4.65 13.77 -6.62
C SER A 300 5.55 12.66 -6.11
N ILE A 301 5.01 11.79 -5.25
CA ILE A 301 5.73 10.58 -4.84
C ILE A 301 6.00 9.72 -6.07
N ALA A 302 7.26 9.38 -6.26
CA ALA A 302 7.72 8.52 -7.34
C ALA A 302 8.84 7.63 -6.82
N SER A 303 8.44 6.48 -6.30
CA SER A 303 9.38 5.48 -5.78
C SER A 303 9.27 4.20 -6.57
N TYR A 304 10.40 3.70 -7.11
CA TYR A 304 10.45 2.36 -7.70
C TYR A 304 10.20 1.29 -6.65
N MET A 305 10.29 1.63 -5.35
CA MET A 305 10.00 0.71 -4.25
C MET A 305 8.51 0.36 -4.15
N ASN A 306 7.64 1.23 -4.64
CA ASN A 306 6.20 1.00 -4.69
C ASN A 306 5.82 0.05 -5.86
N PHE A 307 6.51 -1.09 -5.93
CA PHE A 307 6.21 -2.18 -6.85
C PHE A 307 5.22 -3.17 -6.22
N LEU A 308 4.55 -3.93 -7.07
CA LEU A 308 3.67 -5.02 -6.66
C LEU A 308 4.34 -6.37 -6.97
N ILE A 309 4.44 -7.24 -5.97
CA ILE A 309 4.85 -8.64 -6.16
C ILE A 309 3.60 -9.45 -6.50
N VAL A 310 3.67 -10.20 -7.58
CA VAL A 310 2.63 -11.16 -8.02
C VAL A 310 3.27 -12.53 -8.23
N ASN A 311 2.45 -13.57 -8.42
CA ASN A 311 2.95 -14.94 -8.62
C ASN A 311 3.94 -15.02 -9.80
N GLY A 312 5.23 -15.07 -9.48
CA GLY A 312 6.29 -15.24 -10.48
C GLY A 312 6.71 -13.96 -11.24
N ALA A 313 6.27 -12.78 -10.81
CA ALA A 313 6.68 -11.51 -11.40
C ALA A 313 6.63 -10.35 -10.40
N VAL A 314 7.23 -9.23 -10.81
CA VAL A 314 7.14 -7.94 -10.14
C VAL A 314 6.63 -6.90 -11.14
N ILE A 315 5.60 -6.17 -10.76
CA ILE A 315 5.07 -5.05 -11.52
C ILE A 315 5.74 -3.77 -10.99
N LEU A 316 6.74 -3.30 -11.73
CA LEU A 316 7.59 -2.18 -11.33
C LEU A 316 7.10 -0.88 -12.00
N PRO A 317 6.84 0.19 -11.23
CA PRO A 317 6.43 1.46 -11.81
C PRO A 317 7.56 2.07 -12.65
N GLN A 318 7.18 2.84 -13.68
CA GLN A 318 8.08 3.55 -14.58
C GLN A 318 7.61 4.99 -14.69
N TYR A 319 8.56 5.93 -14.62
CA TYR A 319 8.28 7.36 -14.53
C TYR A 319 8.72 8.17 -15.75
N GLY A 320 9.28 7.50 -16.78
CA GLY A 320 9.94 8.17 -17.90
C GLY A 320 11.26 8.81 -17.48
N ASP A 321 11.85 8.35 -16.39
CA ASP A 321 13.08 8.84 -15.78
C ASP A 321 14.31 8.09 -16.32
N GLU A 322 15.48 8.73 -16.26
CA GLU A 322 16.76 8.14 -16.68
C GLU A 322 17.09 6.85 -15.90
N ASN A 323 16.57 6.71 -14.66
CA ASN A 323 16.79 5.56 -13.79
C ASN A 323 15.80 4.42 -14.02
N ASP A 324 14.79 4.52 -14.90
CA ASP A 324 13.85 3.44 -15.18
C ASP A 324 14.56 2.12 -15.56
N ALA A 325 15.54 2.21 -16.49
CA ALA A 325 16.31 1.04 -16.89
C ALA A 325 17.21 0.49 -15.78
N VAL A 326 17.73 1.36 -14.91
CA VAL A 326 18.55 1.00 -13.76
C VAL A 326 17.71 0.25 -12.73
N ALA A 327 16.51 0.74 -12.43
CA ALA A 327 15.56 0.10 -11.50
C ALA A 327 15.18 -1.31 -11.99
N ILE A 328 14.89 -1.47 -13.29
CA ILE A 328 14.60 -2.78 -13.89
C ILE A 328 15.79 -3.75 -13.69
N GLU A 329 17.02 -3.31 -13.98
CA GLU A 329 18.22 -4.15 -13.84
C GLU A 329 18.54 -4.49 -12.38
N GLN A 330 18.27 -3.58 -11.45
CA GLN A 330 18.40 -3.85 -10.02
C GLN A 330 17.34 -4.86 -9.56
N GLY A 331 16.06 -4.64 -9.92
CA GLY A 331 14.97 -5.56 -9.59
C GLY A 331 15.18 -6.99 -10.11
N ARG A 332 15.77 -7.15 -11.30
CA ARG A 332 16.11 -8.48 -11.86
C ARG A 332 17.20 -9.22 -11.10
N LYS A 333 18.00 -8.52 -10.29
CA LYS A 333 19.11 -9.10 -9.52
C LYS A 333 18.73 -9.41 -8.06
N MET A 334 17.60 -8.92 -7.64
CA MET A 334 17.00 -9.21 -6.34
C MET A 334 16.23 -10.52 -6.37
#